data_55272f0cbef6e4231ad63e8baa9cb4ad
#
_entry.id   55272f0cbef6e4231ad63e8baa9cb4ad
#
_cell.length_a   1.000
_cell.length_b   1.000
_cell.length_c   1.000
_cell.angle_alpha   90.00
_cell.angle_beta   90.00
_cell.angle_gamma   90.00
#
_symmetry.space_group_name_H-M   'P 1'
#
loop_
_entity.id
_entity.type
_entity.pdbx_description
1 polymer ?
#
loop_
_entity_poly.entity_id
_entity_poly.type
_entity_poly.pdbx_seq_one_letter_code
_entity_poly.pdbx_strand_id
1 'polypeptide(L)'
;FARFSEAIWDEASRGFEAYKSYWQNHSYFGPGTIYVEEPQTAAQIFNGNLTYNKAGWVVHMLRGVMGDSLFFESLKSYGYNDSLAYSDVTTEDFKNVCEDISGLDLSNFFEQWIYNEYYPKYGLLWDVNDIGELIITIHQLQNWQYFDMPIDIKVVLNNESLYFRVNNQFQTEEYNLGYINGIPLSVHLDPDGWILKEIQYLNNDNIVPELSNILIYPAYPNPFNPEVTFKYFLPTRFGEIQSEIYIYDLRGKLIDKIGSGKSKPGLNNVVWKANA
;
A
#
# COMPACT_ATOMS: atom_id res chain seq x y z
N PHE A 1 23.41 -3.15 -0.67
CA PHE A 1 23.85 -2.22 -1.75
C PHE A 1 24.35 -2.94 -3.00
N ALA A 2 25.08 -4.08 -2.91
CA ALA A 2 25.64 -4.78 -4.08
C ALA A 2 24.57 -5.11 -5.15
N ARG A 3 23.43 -5.72 -4.75
CA ARG A 3 22.32 -5.99 -5.66
C ARG A 3 21.74 -4.73 -6.29
N PHE A 4 21.68 -3.65 -5.53
CA PHE A 4 21.19 -2.38 -6.03
C PHE A 4 22.14 -1.79 -7.09
N SER A 5 23.47 -1.92 -6.90
CA SER A 5 24.45 -1.48 -7.88
C SER A 5 24.37 -2.25 -9.20
N GLU A 6 24.08 -3.57 -9.16
CA GLU A 6 23.83 -4.37 -10.37
C GLU A 6 22.59 -3.85 -11.13
N ALA A 7 21.50 -3.55 -10.42
CA ALA A 7 20.29 -2.99 -11.02
C ALA A 7 20.53 -1.60 -11.63
N ILE A 8 21.30 -0.71 -10.97
CA ILE A 8 21.67 0.61 -11.49
C ILE A 8 22.55 0.47 -12.74
N TRP A 9 23.45 -0.53 -12.80
CA TRP A 9 24.21 -0.82 -14.00
C TRP A 9 23.30 -1.22 -15.16
N ASP A 10 22.28 -2.04 -14.91
CA ASP A 10 21.27 -2.41 -15.91
C ASP A 10 20.49 -1.21 -16.41
N GLU A 11 20.08 -0.32 -15.50
CA GLU A 11 19.41 0.93 -15.86
C GLU A 11 20.28 1.81 -16.75
N ALA A 12 21.52 2.03 -16.36
CA ALA A 12 22.45 2.88 -17.10
C ALA A 12 22.83 2.33 -18.48
N SER A 13 22.91 1.01 -18.62
CA SER A 13 23.36 0.34 -19.85
C SER A 13 22.21 -0.05 -20.78
N ARG A 14 21.02 -0.35 -20.26
CA ARG A 14 19.90 -0.94 -21.00
C ARG A 14 18.54 -0.24 -20.77
N GLY A 15 18.53 0.81 -19.94
CA GLY A 15 17.35 1.62 -19.64
C GLY A 15 16.46 1.08 -18.52
N PHE A 16 15.44 1.87 -18.15
CA PHE A 16 14.59 1.63 -17.00
C PHE A 16 13.82 0.31 -17.04
N GLU A 17 13.43 -0.18 -18.21
CA GLU A 17 12.74 -1.48 -18.34
C GLU A 17 13.65 -2.66 -17.92
N ALA A 18 14.97 -2.57 -18.18
CA ALA A 18 15.93 -3.56 -17.73
C ALA A 18 16.08 -3.53 -16.19
N TYR A 19 16.09 -2.32 -15.62
CA TYR A 19 16.07 -2.12 -14.17
C TYR A 19 14.83 -2.77 -13.50
N LYS A 20 13.64 -2.53 -14.04
CA LYS A 20 12.41 -3.16 -13.54
C LYS A 20 12.47 -4.69 -13.64
N SER A 21 12.92 -5.20 -14.79
CA SER A 21 13.07 -6.64 -15.00
C SER A 21 14.08 -7.28 -14.05
N TYR A 22 15.15 -6.56 -13.71
CA TYR A 22 16.12 -7.01 -12.71
C TYR A 22 15.43 -7.30 -11.38
N TRP A 23 14.62 -6.37 -10.86
CA TRP A 23 13.92 -6.53 -9.59
C TRP A 23 12.88 -7.64 -9.62
N GLN A 24 12.11 -7.77 -10.69
CA GLN A 24 11.15 -8.87 -10.87
C GLN A 24 11.82 -10.24 -10.78
N ASN A 25 13.01 -10.39 -11.38
CA ASN A 25 13.78 -11.63 -11.35
C ASN A 25 14.45 -11.92 -10.00
N HIS A 26 14.55 -10.93 -9.12
CA HIS A 26 15.17 -11.06 -7.79
C HIS A 26 14.16 -10.87 -6.66
N SER A 27 12.87 -11.07 -6.93
CA SER A 27 11.82 -10.99 -5.91
C SER A 27 11.90 -12.18 -4.94
N TYR A 28 11.63 -11.90 -3.67
CA TYR A 28 11.50 -12.92 -2.65
C TYR A 28 10.22 -12.70 -1.83
N PHE A 29 9.33 -13.68 -1.89
CA PHE A 29 8.00 -13.65 -1.26
C PHE A 29 7.87 -14.63 -0.08
N GLY A 30 9.00 -14.99 0.53
CA GLY A 30 9.02 -15.89 1.67
C GLY A 30 9.11 -15.17 3.02
N PRO A 31 9.07 -15.94 4.12
CA PRO A 31 9.22 -15.42 5.47
C PRO A 31 10.67 -15.02 5.77
N GLY A 32 10.86 -14.34 6.90
CA GLY A 32 12.16 -13.96 7.46
C GLY A 32 12.45 -12.48 7.33
N THR A 33 13.28 -12.02 8.25
CA THR A 33 13.76 -10.65 8.37
C THR A 33 15.12 -10.47 7.69
N ILE A 34 15.45 -9.26 7.28
CA ILE A 34 16.81 -8.93 6.82
C ILE A 34 17.74 -8.84 8.01
N TYR A 35 17.28 -8.29 9.12
CA TYR A 35 18.01 -8.22 10.36
C TYR A 35 18.04 -9.58 11.06
N VAL A 36 19.21 -9.99 11.51
CA VAL A 36 19.42 -11.21 12.31
C VAL A 36 20.04 -10.80 13.64
N GLU A 37 19.28 -10.90 14.73
CA GLU A 37 19.67 -10.37 16.04
C GLU A 37 20.90 -11.03 16.60
N GLU A 38 20.97 -12.36 16.61
CA GLU A 38 22.11 -13.12 17.15
C GLU A 38 22.50 -14.25 16.19
N PRO A 39 23.23 -13.95 15.10
CA PRO A 39 23.56 -14.96 14.11
C PRO A 39 24.52 -16.02 14.68
N GLN A 40 24.11 -17.28 14.63
CA GLN A 40 24.91 -18.41 15.08
C GLN A 40 25.79 -19.00 13.97
N THR A 41 25.46 -18.70 12.72
CA THR A 41 26.19 -19.21 11.54
C THR A 41 26.32 -18.15 10.47
N ALA A 42 27.37 -18.25 9.65
CA ALA A 42 27.53 -17.39 8.49
C ALA A 42 26.34 -17.48 7.49
N ALA A 43 25.73 -18.66 7.37
CA ALA A 43 24.57 -18.85 6.48
C ALA A 43 23.35 -18.04 6.87
N GLN A 44 23.17 -17.70 8.14
CA GLN A 44 22.10 -16.82 8.60
C GLN A 44 22.31 -15.37 8.16
N ILE A 45 23.59 -14.93 8.14
CA ILE A 45 23.96 -13.58 7.69
C ILE A 45 23.95 -13.49 6.16
N PHE A 46 24.48 -14.51 5.47
CA PHE A 46 24.62 -14.52 4.00
C PHE A 46 23.49 -15.30 3.32
N ASN A 47 22.25 -15.00 3.69
CA ASN A 47 21.07 -15.60 3.07
C ASN A 47 20.78 -14.93 1.71
N GLY A 48 20.84 -15.69 0.61
CA GLY A 48 20.65 -15.18 -0.74
C GLY A 48 19.29 -14.51 -0.95
N ASN A 49 18.23 -15.00 -0.31
CA ASN A 49 16.88 -14.46 -0.44
C ASN A 49 16.63 -13.24 0.44
N LEU A 50 17.12 -13.25 1.67
CA LEU A 50 16.88 -12.18 2.64
C LEU A 50 17.93 -11.07 2.53
N THR A 51 19.19 -11.40 2.80
CA THR A 51 20.28 -10.40 2.89
C THR A 51 20.68 -9.83 1.52
N TYR A 52 20.43 -10.56 0.44
CA TYR A 52 20.74 -10.07 -0.91
C TYR A 52 19.48 -9.61 -1.66
N ASN A 53 18.51 -10.49 -1.90
CA ASN A 53 17.35 -10.15 -2.74
C ASN A 53 16.39 -9.19 -2.02
N LYS A 54 15.85 -9.57 -0.84
CA LYS A 54 14.93 -8.69 -0.08
C LYS A 54 15.61 -7.39 0.33
N ALA A 55 16.87 -7.45 0.80
CA ALA A 55 17.61 -6.24 1.17
C ALA A 55 17.88 -5.32 -0.03
N GLY A 56 18.16 -5.88 -1.20
CA GLY A 56 18.25 -5.11 -2.44
C GLY A 56 16.94 -4.43 -2.80
N TRP A 57 15.81 -5.15 -2.66
CA TRP A 57 14.46 -4.60 -2.84
C TRP A 57 14.17 -3.44 -1.88
N VAL A 58 14.61 -3.52 -0.63
CA VAL A 58 14.42 -2.42 0.34
C VAL A 58 15.13 -1.15 -0.13
N VAL A 59 16.36 -1.26 -0.65
CA VAL A 59 17.08 -0.12 -1.21
C VAL A 59 16.39 0.44 -2.46
N HIS A 60 15.86 -0.44 -3.33
CA HIS A 60 15.05 -0.04 -4.47
C HIS A 60 13.76 0.68 -4.07
N MET A 61 13.01 0.12 -3.11
CA MET A 61 11.78 0.74 -2.58
C MET A 61 12.06 2.11 -1.95
N LEU A 62 13.16 2.23 -1.21
CA LEU A 62 13.58 3.50 -0.60
C LEU A 62 13.82 4.59 -1.67
N ARG A 63 14.42 4.21 -2.82
CA ARG A 63 14.52 5.10 -3.98
C ARG A 63 13.16 5.57 -4.47
N GLY A 64 12.18 4.67 -4.55
CA GLY A 64 10.79 5.00 -4.93
C GLY A 64 10.06 5.90 -3.92
N VAL A 65 10.33 5.73 -2.63
CA VAL A 65 9.78 6.55 -1.53
C VAL A 65 10.36 7.97 -1.56
N MET A 66 11.68 8.08 -1.65
CA MET A 66 12.41 9.37 -1.58
C MET A 66 12.44 10.13 -2.90
N GLY A 67 12.32 9.42 -4.01
CA GLY A 67 12.62 9.93 -5.35
C GLY A 67 14.13 9.98 -5.65
N ASP A 68 14.48 9.96 -6.93
CA ASP A 68 15.87 9.82 -7.40
C ASP A 68 16.83 10.85 -6.80
N SER A 69 16.44 12.12 -6.82
CA SER A 69 17.34 13.22 -6.39
C SER A 69 17.79 13.04 -4.94
N LEU A 70 16.83 12.94 -4.01
CA LEU A 70 17.12 12.84 -2.57
C LEU A 70 17.77 11.48 -2.24
N PHE A 71 17.35 10.42 -2.90
CA PHE A 71 17.93 9.09 -2.67
C PHE A 71 19.41 9.04 -3.07
N PHE A 72 19.78 9.49 -4.27
CA PHE A 72 21.19 9.48 -4.69
C PHE A 72 22.05 10.49 -3.94
N GLU A 73 21.48 11.62 -3.50
CA GLU A 73 22.15 12.54 -2.59
C GLU A 73 22.44 11.87 -1.24
N SER A 74 21.47 11.11 -0.70
CA SER A 74 21.65 10.35 0.56
C SER A 74 22.73 9.27 0.41
N LEU A 75 22.76 8.52 -0.68
CA LEU A 75 23.81 7.54 -0.92
C LEU A 75 25.20 8.18 -0.99
N LYS A 76 25.28 9.33 -1.66
CA LYS A 76 26.54 10.08 -1.77
C LYS A 76 26.97 10.62 -0.40
N SER A 77 26.06 11.25 0.35
CA SER A 77 26.33 11.77 1.69
C SER A 77 26.78 10.64 2.63
N TYR A 78 26.06 9.50 2.61
CA TYR A 78 26.43 8.33 3.42
C TYR A 78 27.85 7.82 3.11
N GLY A 79 28.20 7.72 1.81
CA GLY A 79 29.50 7.22 1.39
C GLY A 79 30.67 8.18 1.63
N TYR A 80 30.42 9.48 1.68
CA TYR A 80 31.44 10.52 1.91
C TYR A 80 31.41 11.14 3.31
N ASN A 81 30.58 10.63 4.22
CA ASN A 81 30.52 11.12 5.60
C ASN A 81 31.78 10.66 6.36
N ASP A 82 32.61 11.61 6.77
CA ASP A 82 33.89 11.34 7.45
C ASP A 82 33.72 10.52 8.75
N SER A 83 32.56 10.61 9.41
CA SER A 83 32.24 9.88 10.63
C SER A 83 31.82 8.44 10.37
N LEU A 84 31.33 8.14 9.16
CA LEU A 84 30.81 6.82 8.76
C LEU A 84 31.77 6.08 7.84
N ALA A 85 32.52 6.81 7.01
CA ALA A 85 33.46 6.23 6.06
C ALA A 85 34.57 5.46 6.78
N TYR A 86 34.78 4.21 6.37
CA TYR A 86 35.78 3.30 6.96
C TYR A 86 35.55 2.96 8.45
N SER A 87 34.32 3.15 8.93
CA SER A 87 33.89 2.83 10.29
C SER A 87 32.91 1.67 10.33
N ASP A 88 32.62 1.14 11.51
CA ASP A 88 31.47 0.26 11.73
C ASP A 88 30.20 1.07 11.64
N VAL A 89 29.31 0.70 10.74
CA VAL A 89 28.06 1.40 10.48
C VAL A 89 26.85 0.48 10.65
N THR A 90 25.74 1.07 11.09
CA THR A 90 24.49 0.36 11.34
C THR A 90 23.42 0.75 10.31
N THR A 91 22.30 0.05 10.31
CA THR A 91 21.11 0.41 9.53
C THR A 91 20.59 1.78 9.94
N GLU A 92 20.64 2.12 11.24
CA GLU A 92 20.19 3.40 11.77
C GLU A 92 21.04 4.57 11.25
N ASP A 93 22.35 4.40 11.10
CA ASP A 93 23.22 5.44 10.52
C ASP A 93 22.79 5.79 9.09
N PHE A 94 22.47 4.76 8.29
CA PHE A 94 21.98 4.97 6.93
C PHE A 94 20.57 5.62 6.92
N LYS A 95 19.66 5.16 7.79
CA LYS A 95 18.32 5.74 7.95
C LYS A 95 18.43 7.22 8.29
N ASN A 96 19.23 7.57 9.31
CA ASN A 96 19.39 8.96 9.75
C ASN A 96 19.89 9.87 8.62
N VAL A 97 20.87 9.42 7.82
CA VAL A 97 21.32 10.19 6.63
C VAL A 97 20.19 10.38 5.63
N CYS A 98 19.35 9.36 5.39
CA CYS A 98 18.21 9.48 4.49
C CYS A 98 17.15 10.45 5.03
N GLU A 99 16.85 10.41 6.32
CA GLU A 99 15.90 11.30 6.98
C GLU A 99 16.40 12.76 7.00
N ASP A 100 17.67 12.98 7.33
CA ASP A 100 18.28 14.31 7.34
C ASP A 100 18.23 15.00 5.96
N ILE A 101 18.42 14.24 4.89
CA ILE A 101 18.42 14.78 3.51
C ILE A 101 17.03 14.92 2.96
N SER A 102 16.16 13.93 3.19
CA SER A 102 14.81 13.93 2.61
C SER A 102 13.79 14.73 3.40
N GLY A 103 14.01 14.89 4.71
CA GLY A 103 13.01 15.43 5.64
C GLY A 103 11.82 14.49 5.89
N LEU A 104 11.89 13.24 5.42
CA LEU A 104 10.86 12.23 5.63
C LEU A 104 11.11 11.48 6.94
N ASP A 105 10.05 11.07 7.64
CA ASP A 105 10.14 10.06 8.69
C ASP A 105 10.13 8.67 8.02
N LEU A 106 11.25 7.98 8.08
CA LEU A 106 11.43 6.65 7.49
C LEU A 106 11.35 5.52 8.53
N SER A 107 11.03 5.84 9.78
CA SER A 107 11.02 4.87 10.89
C SER A 107 10.11 3.68 10.60
N ASN A 108 8.86 3.91 10.17
CA ASN A 108 7.94 2.84 9.80
C ASN A 108 8.44 2.01 8.61
N PHE A 109 9.04 2.65 7.61
CA PHE A 109 9.59 1.96 6.44
C PHE A 109 10.69 0.98 6.86
N PHE A 110 11.68 1.45 7.64
CA PHE A 110 12.78 0.58 8.09
C PHE A 110 12.29 -0.52 9.03
N GLU A 111 11.38 -0.22 9.96
CA GLU A 111 10.79 -1.21 10.86
C GLU A 111 10.10 -2.32 10.07
N GLN A 112 9.24 -1.98 9.13
CA GLN A 112 8.44 -2.93 8.38
C GLN A 112 9.26 -3.77 7.39
N TRP A 113 10.31 -3.21 6.79
CA TRP A 113 11.02 -3.88 5.72
C TRP A 113 12.33 -4.53 6.13
N ILE A 114 12.98 -4.07 7.19
CA ILE A 114 14.26 -4.61 7.69
C ILE A 114 14.05 -5.56 8.87
N TYR A 115 13.24 -5.12 9.85
CA TYR A 115 13.07 -5.80 11.13
C TYR A 115 11.85 -6.73 11.15
N ASN A 116 10.90 -6.54 10.24
CA ASN A 116 9.72 -7.39 10.12
C ASN A 116 9.73 -8.26 8.86
N GLU A 117 8.83 -9.24 8.84
CA GLU A 117 8.74 -10.27 7.80
C GLU A 117 7.74 -9.88 6.70
N TYR A 118 7.83 -10.59 5.58
CA TYR A 118 6.86 -10.61 4.48
C TYR A 118 6.80 -9.32 3.65
N TYR A 119 5.65 -9.07 3.05
CA TYR A 119 5.37 -8.05 2.04
C TYR A 119 3.86 -7.83 1.94
N PRO A 120 3.36 -6.71 1.38
CA PRO A 120 1.94 -6.46 1.20
C PRO A 120 1.35 -7.25 0.03
N LYS A 121 0.11 -7.70 0.21
CA LYS A 121 -0.75 -8.23 -0.85
C LYS A 121 -1.89 -7.25 -1.08
N TYR A 122 -1.82 -6.50 -2.16
CA TYR A 122 -2.80 -5.48 -2.45
C TYR A 122 -3.96 -6.02 -3.26
N GLY A 123 -5.18 -5.70 -2.84
CA GLY A 123 -6.39 -5.78 -3.63
C GLY A 123 -6.79 -4.39 -4.12
N LEU A 124 -7.03 -4.21 -5.41
CA LEU A 124 -7.46 -2.96 -5.99
C LEU A 124 -8.87 -3.07 -6.54
N LEU A 125 -9.74 -2.16 -6.08
CA LEU A 125 -11.03 -1.85 -6.67
C LEU A 125 -11.04 -0.42 -7.18
N TRP A 126 -11.84 -0.16 -8.19
CA TRP A 126 -12.12 1.20 -8.63
C TRP A 126 -13.53 1.31 -9.22
N ASP A 127 -14.10 2.49 -9.13
CA ASP A 127 -15.39 2.83 -9.69
C ASP A 127 -15.42 4.33 -10.04
N VAL A 128 -16.30 4.71 -10.93
CA VAL A 128 -16.59 6.11 -11.24
C VAL A 128 -17.99 6.42 -10.72
N ASN A 129 -18.08 7.33 -9.78
CA ASN A 129 -19.37 7.70 -9.17
C ASN A 129 -20.27 8.50 -10.14
N ASP A 130 -21.51 8.72 -9.74
CA ASP A 130 -22.54 9.40 -10.56
C ASP A 130 -22.17 10.83 -10.99
N ILE A 131 -21.24 11.46 -10.31
CA ILE A 131 -20.74 12.81 -10.64
C ILE A 131 -19.43 12.80 -11.42
N GLY A 132 -18.92 11.61 -11.81
CA GLY A 132 -17.75 11.46 -12.65
C GLY A 132 -16.41 11.48 -11.89
N GLU A 133 -16.40 11.29 -10.59
CA GLU A 133 -15.18 11.16 -9.81
C GLU A 133 -14.72 9.71 -9.75
N LEU A 134 -13.43 9.50 -9.92
CA LEU A 134 -12.79 8.19 -9.76
C LEU A 134 -12.53 7.91 -8.28
N ILE A 135 -13.11 6.83 -7.81
CA ILE A 135 -12.91 6.31 -6.47
C ILE A 135 -12.09 5.02 -6.59
N ILE A 136 -11.01 4.91 -5.84
CA ILE A 136 -10.27 3.66 -5.72
C ILE A 136 -10.31 3.18 -4.27
N THR A 137 -10.34 1.85 -4.10
CA THR A 137 -10.21 1.22 -2.79
C THR A 137 -9.05 0.25 -2.84
N ILE A 138 -8.11 0.43 -1.92
CA ILE A 138 -6.96 -0.43 -1.75
C ILE A 138 -7.17 -1.27 -0.49
N HIS A 139 -7.06 -2.59 -0.66
CA HIS A 139 -7.10 -3.55 0.45
C HIS A 139 -5.72 -4.15 0.62
N GLN A 140 -5.25 -4.27 1.85
CA GLN A 140 -4.14 -5.15 2.20
C GLN A 140 -4.72 -6.51 2.62
N LEU A 141 -4.59 -7.51 1.75
CA LEU A 141 -5.27 -8.82 1.84
C LEU A 141 -4.55 -9.83 2.73
N GLN A 142 -3.30 -9.57 3.11
CA GLN A 142 -2.52 -10.45 3.96
C GLN A 142 -3.06 -10.47 5.41
N ASN A 143 -2.70 -11.52 6.16
CA ASN A 143 -3.08 -11.72 7.55
C ASN A 143 -1.94 -11.50 8.56
N TRP A 144 -0.87 -10.86 8.11
CA TRP A 144 0.26 -10.39 8.94
C TRP A 144 0.18 -8.87 9.11
N GLN A 145 1.30 -8.16 9.27
CA GLN A 145 1.30 -6.70 9.42
C GLN A 145 0.77 -5.97 8.17
N TYR A 146 0.22 -4.78 8.36
CA TYR A 146 -0.07 -3.85 7.26
C TYR A 146 1.14 -2.96 7.03
N PHE A 147 1.39 -2.66 5.76
CA PHE A 147 2.53 -1.87 5.33
C PHE A 147 2.10 -0.42 5.06
N ASP A 148 2.93 0.52 5.50
CA ASP A 148 2.77 1.95 5.23
C ASP A 148 3.64 2.30 4.01
N MET A 149 3.01 2.48 2.84
CA MET A 149 3.72 2.73 1.59
C MET A 149 3.03 3.79 0.74
N PRO A 150 3.80 4.72 0.15
CA PRO A 150 3.30 5.53 -0.95
C PRO A 150 3.15 4.66 -2.20
N ILE A 151 1.97 4.70 -2.81
CA ILE A 151 1.61 3.87 -3.96
C ILE A 151 1.27 4.76 -5.15
N ASP A 152 1.95 4.56 -6.26
CA ASP A 152 1.61 5.22 -7.51
C ASP A 152 0.45 4.51 -8.20
N ILE A 153 -0.50 5.29 -8.69
CA ILE A 153 -1.68 4.83 -9.42
C ILE A 153 -1.63 5.41 -10.83
N LYS A 154 -1.71 4.54 -11.84
CA LYS A 154 -1.87 4.94 -13.24
C LYS A 154 -3.27 4.61 -13.72
N VAL A 155 -3.97 5.62 -14.20
CA VAL A 155 -5.29 5.51 -14.79
C VAL A 155 -5.18 5.70 -16.29
N VAL A 156 -5.55 4.69 -17.07
CA VAL A 156 -5.50 4.74 -18.54
C VAL A 156 -6.89 5.12 -19.06
N LEU A 157 -6.96 6.23 -19.77
CA LEU A 157 -8.14 6.70 -20.50
C LEU A 157 -7.93 6.49 -22.00
N ASN A 158 -8.95 6.77 -22.82
CA ASN A 158 -8.86 6.58 -24.29
C ASN A 158 -7.72 7.38 -24.93
N ASN A 159 -7.44 8.61 -24.48
CA ASN A 159 -6.51 9.52 -25.12
C ASN A 159 -5.33 9.95 -24.24
N GLU A 160 -5.35 9.57 -22.96
CA GLU A 160 -4.33 10.00 -21.99
C GLU A 160 -4.18 8.98 -20.85
N SER A 161 -3.12 9.14 -20.07
CA SER A 161 -2.97 8.46 -18.78
C SER A 161 -2.78 9.51 -17.68
N LEU A 162 -3.50 9.32 -16.59
CA LEU A 162 -3.37 10.13 -15.39
C LEU A 162 -2.55 9.37 -14.35
N TYR A 163 -1.80 10.11 -13.53
CA TYR A 163 -0.95 9.56 -12.49
C TYR A 163 -1.28 10.21 -11.16
N PHE A 164 -1.42 9.39 -10.13
CA PHE A 164 -1.70 9.82 -8.77
C PHE A 164 -0.75 9.09 -7.83
N ARG A 165 -0.50 9.65 -6.65
CA ARG A 165 0.19 8.99 -5.55
C ARG A 165 -0.68 9.06 -4.31
N VAL A 166 -0.90 7.91 -3.67
CA VAL A 166 -1.65 7.80 -2.42
C VAL A 166 -0.77 7.14 -1.38
N ASN A 167 -1.03 7.39 -0.10
CA ASN A 167 -0.33 6.70 0.98
C ASN A 167 -1.27 5.67 1.60
N ASN A 168 -0.90 4.38 1.56
CA ASN A 168 -1.72 3.31 2.13
C ASN A 168 -1.07 2.78 3.39
N GLN A 169 -1.81 2.86 4.52
CA GLN A 169 -1.34 2.53 5.87
C GLN A 169 -2.19 1.46 6.54
N PHE A 170 -3.47 1.37 6.15
CA PHE A 170 -4.44 0.52 6.82
C PHE A 170 -4.89 -0.63 5.94
N GLN A 171 -5.59 -1.58 6.54
CA GLN A 171 -6.10 -2.76 5.84
C GLN A 171 -6.96 -2.39 4.63
N THR A 172 -7.77 -1.35 4.76
CA THR A 172 -8.68 -0.89 3.69
C THR A 172 -8.75 0.62 3.72
N GLU A 173 -8.46 1.24 2.58
CA GLU A 173 -8.56 2.68 2.41
C GLU A 173 -9.19 3.01 1.07
N GLU A 174 -10.05 4.02 1.09
CA GLU A 174 -10.73 4.56 -0.08
C GLU A 174 -10.14 5.95 -0.40
N TYR A 175 -9.85 6.18 -1.68
CA TYR A 175 -9.30 7.44 -2.17
C TYR A 175 -10.19 7.99 -3.27
N ASN A 176 -10.66 9.23 -3.10
CA ASN A 176 -11.29 9.99 -4.16
C ASN A 176 -10.19 10.71 -4.97
N LEU A 177 -9.96 10.26 -6.19
CA LEU A 177 -8.95 10.83 -7.10
C LEU A 177 -9.48 12.02 -7.91
N GLY A 178 -10.72 12.41 -7.65
CA GLY A 178 -11.37 13.55 -8.29
C GLY A 178 -12.00 13.22 -9.63
N TYR A 179 -12.50 14.28 -10.28
CA TYR A 179 -13.18 14.17 -11.56
C TYR A 179 -12.23 13.72 -12.67
N ILE A 180 -12.68 12.76 -13.46
CA ILE A 180 -11.99 12.28 -14.65
C ILE A 180 -12.87 12.43 -15.89
N ASN A 181 -12.25 12.74 -17.04
CA ASN A 181 -12.99 12.93 -18.29
C ASN A 181 -13.15 11.59 -19.03
N GLY A 182 -14.11 10.79 -18.61
CA GLY A 182 -14.44 9.50 -19.21
C GLY A 182 -14.36 8.33 -18.24
N ILE A 183 -14.56 7.12 -18.75
CA ILE A 183 -14.46 5.87 -18.00
C ILE A 183 -13.05 5.31 -18.22
N PRO A 184 -12.31 4.92 -17.15
CA PRO A 184 -11.02 4.28 -17.29
C PRO A 184 -11.09 2.98 -18.10
N LEU A 185 -10.13 2.80 -19.00
CA LEU A 185 -9.90 1.50 -19.65
C LEU A 185 -9.24 0.53 -18.67
N SER A 186 -8.37 1.06 -17.83
CA SER A 186 -7.71 0.29 -16.76
C SER A 186 -7.16 1.22 -15.69
N VAL A 187 -7.02 0.68 -14.47
CA VAL A 187 -6.34 1.32 -13.34
C VAL A 187 -5.24 0.38 -12.86
N HIS A 188 -4.03 0.88 -12.74
CA HIS A 188 -2.85 0.11 -12.35
C HIS A 188 -2.28 0.65 -11.04
N LEU A 189 -2.04 -0.24 -10.09
CA LEU A 189 -1.37 0.02 -8.84
C LEU A 189 0.13 -0.24 -9.02
N ASP A 190 0.96 0.73 -8.63
CA ASP A 190 2.42 0.69 -8.74
C ASP A 190 2.90 0.20 -10.13
N PRO A 191 2.61 0.97 -11.19
CA PRO A 191 2.87 0.56 -12.58
C PRO A 191 4.35 0.38 -12.90
N ASP A 192 5.22 1.07 -12.16
CA ASP A 192 6.67 1.01 -12.34
C ASP A 192 7.37 -0.03 -11.47
N GLY A 193 6.61 -0.69 -10.56
CA GLY A 193 7.11 -1.80 -9.79
C GLY A 193 8.06 -1.39 -8.66
N TRP A 194 7.77 -0.24 -8.02
CA TRP A 194 8.58 0.26 -6.90
C TRP A 194 8.44 -0.56 -5.61
N ILE A 195 7.37 -1.34 -5.47
CA ILE A 195 7.07 -2.05 -4.22
C ILE A 195 7.17 -3.56 -4.43
N LEU A 196 7.86 -4.26 -3.53
CA LEU A 196 7.83 -5.73 -3.44
C LEU A 196 6.45 -6.14 -2.94
N LYS A 197 5.59 -6.63 -3.82
CA LYS A 197 4.18 -6.90 -3.53
C LYS A 197 3.58 -7.98 -4.41
N GLU A 198 2.44 -8.51 -4.00
CA GLU A 198 1.47 -9.17 -4.87
C GLU A 198 0.27 -8.24 -5.10
N ILE A 199 -0.34 -8.31 -6.28
CA ILE A 199 -1.55 -7.55 -6.61
C ILE A 199 -2.63 -8.49 -7.09
N GLN A 200 -3.85 -8.27 -6.58
CA GLN A 200 -5.08 -8.85 -7.08
C GLN A 200 -6.01 -7.71 -7.52
N TYR A 201 -6.33 -7.67 -8.81
CA TYR A 201 -7.37 -6.77 -9.30
C TYR A 201 -8.72 -7.38 -8.97
N LEU A 202 -9.46 -6.65 -8.15
CA LEU A 202 -10.76 -7.09 -7.65
C LEU A 202 -11.86 -6.51 -8.55
N ASN A 203 -12.93 -7.24 -8.73
CA ASN A 203 -14.21 -6.71 -9.18
C ASN A 203 -15.22 -6.92 -8.06
N ASN A 204 -16.37 -6.26 -8.13
CA ASN A 204 -17.40 -6.40 -7.10
C ASN A 204 -17.80 -7.86 -6.82
N ASP A 205 -17.52 -8.76 -7.76
CA ASP A 205 -17.78 -10.21 -7.65
C ASP A 205 -16.59 -10.98 -7.03
N ASN A 206 -15.38 -10.42 -7.07
CA ASN A 206 -14.12 -11.12 -6.68
C ASN A 206 -13.51 -10.66 -5.35
N ILE A 207 -14.14 -9.78 -4.61
CA ILE A 207 -13.63 -9.30 -3.29
C ILE A 207 -13.54 -10.43 -2.24
N VAL A 208 -13.68 -11.68 -2.57
CA VAL A 208 -14.28 -12.63 -1.66
C VAL A 208 -13.51 -13.82 -1.17
N PRO A 209 -12.38 -14.26 -1.66
CA PRO A 209 -11.81 -15.46 -1.02
C PRO A 209 -11.22 -15.23 0.37
N GLU A 210 -10.78 -14.01 0.70
CA GLU A 210 -10.03 -13.78 1.94
C GLU A 210 -10.70 -12.81 2.95
N LEU A 211 -11.61 -11.94 2.52
CA LEU A 211 -12.42 -11.16 3.44
C LEU A 211 -13.52 -12.05 4.05
N SER A 212 -13.13 -12.81 5.06
CA SER A 212 -14.06 -13.71 5.76
C SER A 212 -15.10 -12.99 6.62
N ASN A 213 -14.98 -11.68 6.81
CA ASN A 213 -15.82 -10.88 7.70
C ASN A 213 -16.53 -9.76 6.96
N ILE A 214 -17.67 -9.33 7.50
CA ILE A 214 -18.34 -8.09 7.09
C ILE A 214 -17.39 -6.93 7.44
N LEU A 215 -17.06 -6.08 6.45
CA LEU A 215 -16.30 -4.87 6.70
C LEU A 215 -17.27 -3.69 6.80
N ILE A 216 -17.06 -2.84 7.79
CA ILE A 216 -17.81 -1.59 7.95
C ILE A 216 -16.82 -0.46 7.73
N TYR A 217 -17.11 0.40 6.76
CA TYR A 217 -16.30 1.57 6.45
C TYR A 217 -16.64 2.74 7.36
N PRO A 218 -15.72 3.69 7.54
CA PRO A 218 -16.04 4.94 8.23
C PRO A 218 -17.23 5.63 7.59
N ALA A 219 -18.13 6.11 8.44
CA ALA A 219 -19.31 6.88 7.98
C ALA A 219 -18.86 8.23 7.39
N TYR A 220 -19.41 8.61 6.23
CA TYR A 220 -19.04 9.84 5.55
C TYR A 220 -20.27 10.60 5.04
N PRO A 221 -20.29 11.94 5.14
CA PRO A 221 -19.31 12.79 5.84
C PRO A 221 -19.35 12.60 7.37
N ASN A 222 -18.22 12.84 8.03
CA ASN A 222 -18.16 12.87 9.49
C ASN A 222 -17.20 14.00 9.94
N PRO A 223 -17.69 15.12 10.56
CA PRO A 223 -19.08 15.35 11.00
C PRO A 223 -20.07 15.44 9.85
N PHE A 224 -21.34 15.04 10.09
CA PHE A 224 -22.41 15.04 9.10
C PHE A 224 -23.46 16.13 9.38
N ASN A 225 -24.16 16.60 8.33
CA ASN A 225 -25.26 17.57 8.44
C ASN A 225 -26.13 17.57 7.17
N PRO A 226 -27.39 17.14 7.22
CA PRO A 226 -28.02 16.24 8.22
C PRO A 226 -27.87 14.76 7.81
N GLU A 227 -27.15 14.45 6.73
CA GLU A 227 -27.07 13.13 6.12
C GLU A 227 -25.67 12.53 6.27
N VAL A 228 -25.62 11.20 6.49
CA VAL A 228 -24.39 10.41 6.50
C VAL A 228 -24.61 9.09 5.77
N THR A 229 -23.62 8.65 5.03
CA THR A 229 -23.61 7.36 4.35
C THR A 229 -22.81 6.36 5.16
N PHE A 230 -23.42 5.20 5.45
CA PHE A 230 -22.75 4.03 5.96
C PHE A 230 -22.46 3.09 4.79
N LYS A 231 -21.18 2.73 4.63
CA LYS A 231 -20.74 1.75 3.64
C LYS A 231 -20.34 0.46 4.36
N TYR A 232 -20.71 -0.68 3.84
CA TYR A 232 -20.24 -1.97 4.33
C TYR A 232 -20.12 -2.97 3.20
N PHE A 233 -19.15 -3.86 3.34
CA PHE A 233 -18.91 -4.96 2.42
C PHE A 233 -19.49 -6.25 2.99
N LEU A 234 -20.30 -6.93 2.17
CA LEU A 234 -20.86 -8.24 2.48
C LEU A 234 -20.12 -9.33 1.69
N PRO A 235 -19.38 -10.23 2.36
CA PRO A 235 -18.76 -11.36 1.67
C PRO A 235 -19.76 -12.25 0.93
N THR A 236 -19.36 -12.79 -0.26
CA THR A 236 -20.21 -13.63 -1.11
C THR A 236 -20.70 -14.91 -0.42
N ARG A 237 -19.93 -15.40 0.57
CA ARG A 237 -20.33 -16.59 1.35
C ARG A 237 -21.66 -16.43 2.08
N PHE A 238 -22.09 -15.20 2.35
CA PHE A 238 -23.37 -14.95 3.02
C PHE A 238 -24.56 -14.93 2.04
N GLY A 239 -24.29 -14.85 0.73
CA GLY A 239 -25.34 -14.65 -0.25
C GLY A 239 -26.12 -13.34 -0.02
N GLU A 240 -27.34 -13.27 -0.53
CA GLU A 240 -28.25 -12.15 -0.25
C GLU A 240 -28.86 -12.35 1.15
N ILE A 241 -28.62 -11.43 2.07
CA ILE A 241 -29.12 -11.48 3.46
C ILE A 241 -29.98 -10.26 3.80
N GLN A 242 -30.84 -10.46 4.79
CA GLN A 242 -31.51 -9.33 5.45
C GLN A 242 -30.52 -8.62 6.36
N SER A 243 -30.27 -7.32 6.16
CA SER A 243 -29.39 -6.52 6.98
C SER A 243 -30.13 -5.37 7.64
N GLU A 244 -29.68 -5.01 8.83
CA GLU A 244 -30.21 -3.90 9.62
C GLU A 244 -29.06 -3.12 10.25
N ILE A 245 -29.14 -1.79 10.23
CA ILE A 245 -28.19 -0.90 10.90
C ILE A 245 -28.93 -0.18 12.00
N TYR A 246 -28.39 -0.27 13.21
CA TYR A 246 -28.92 0.41 14.39
C TYR A 246 -28.00 1.55 14.78
N ILE A 247 -28.59 2.73 15.00
CA ILE A 247 -27.87 3.95 15.40
C ILE A 247 -28.18 4.22 16.88
N TYR A 248 -27.11 4.36 17.66
CA TYR A 248 -27.21 4.62 19.10
C TYR A 248 -26.54 5.95 19.44
N ASP A 249 -27.02 6.61 20.49
CA ASP A 249 -26.31 7.73 21.11
C ASP A 249 -25.12 7.25 21.96
N LEU A 250 -24.31 8.20 22.44
CA LEU A 250 -23.17 7.91 23.30
C LEU A 250 -23.53 7.26 24.66
N ARG A 251 -24.81 7.23 25.00
CA ARG A 251 -25.33 6.58 26.22
C ARG A 251 -25.89 5.19 25.96
N GLY A 252 -25.82 4.74 24.69
CA GLY A 252 -26.32 3.44 24.27
C GLY A 252 -27.86 3.40 24.04
N LYS A 253 -28.53 4.55 23.96
CA LYS A 253 -29.95 4.62 23.62
C LYS A 253 -30.10 4.50 22.11
N LEU A 254 -30.98 3.60 21.65
CA LEU A 254 -31.34 3.48 20.24
C LEU A 254 -31.98 4.79 19.73
N ILE A 255 -31.40 5.38 18.71
CA ILE A 255 -31.88 6.59 18.04
C ILE A 255 -32.69 6.22 16.81
N ASP A 256 -32.18 5.29 15.99
CA ASP A 256 -32.84 4.93 14.74
C ASP A 256 -32.45 3.52 14.28
N LYS A 257 -33.25 2.95 13.38
CA LYS A 257 -33.04 1.69 12.72
C LYS A 257 -33.22 1.89 11.22
N ILE A 258 -32.16 1.67 10.46
CA ILE A 258 -32.13 1.90 9.01
C ILE A 258 -31.70 0.63 8.25
N GLY A 259 -31.88 0.63 6.93
CA GLY A 259 -31.39 -0.46 6.09
C GLY A 259 -32.17 -1.77 6.26
N SER A 260 -33.47 -1.73 6.51
CA SER A 260 -34.35 -2.91 6.59
C SER A 260 -34.59 -3.53 5.22
N GLY A 261 -33.55 -3.92 4.50
CA GLY A 261 -33.62 -4.46 3.14
C GLY A 261 -32.68 -5.63 2.93
N LYS A 262 -32.78 -6.22 1.74
CA LYS A 262 -31.85 -7.25 1.32
C LYS A 262 -30.52 -6.63 0.88
N SER A 263 -29.46 -7.01 1.53
CA SER A 263 -28.09 -6.70 1.14
C SER A 263 -27.54 -7.79 0.25
N LYS A 264 -26.90 -7.39 -0.83
CA LYS A 264 -26.25 -8.30 -1.76
C LYS A 264 -24.76 -8.42 -1.42
N PRO A 265 -24.13 -9.57 -1.77
CA PRO A 265 -22.68 -9.65 -1.73
C PRO A 265 -22.02 -8.47 -2.46
N GLY A 266 -20.93 -7.99 -1.91
CA GLY A 266 -20.22 -6.81 -2.41
C GLY A 266 -20.47 -5.57 -1.55
N LEU A 267 -20.19 -4.40 -2.11
CA LEU A 267 -20.31 -3.12 -1.42
C LEU A 267 -21.78 -2.67 -1.33
N ASN A 268 -22.22 -2.33 -0.13
CA ASN A 268 -23.55 -1.84 0.15
C ASN A 268 -23.46 -0.44 0.78
N ASN A 269 -24.37 0.43 0.42
CA ASN A 269 -24.47 1.78 0.95
C ASN A 269 -25.86 2.01 1.57
N VAL A 270 -25.88 2.64 2.73
CA VAL A 270 -27.11 3.04 3.40
C VAL A 270 -26.99 4.48 3.88
N VAL A 271 -27.89 5.33 3.44
CA VAL A 271 -27.93 6.74 3.86
C VAL A 271 -28.85 6.90 5.06
N TRP A 272 -28.36 7.57 6.07
CA TRP A 272 -29.14 8.01 7.22
C TRP A 272 -29.25 9.52 7.26
N LYS A 273 -30.46 9.99 7.53
CA LYS A 273 -30.75 11.41 7.71
C LYS A 273 -31.24 11.64 9.12
N ALA A 274 -30.48 12.42 9.89
CA ALA A 274 -30.90 12.80 11.23
C ALA A 274 -32.17 13.65 11.15
N ASN A 275 -33.20 13.19 11.82
CA ASN A 275 -34.40 14.03 12.03
C ASN A 275 -34.09 15.08 13.10
N ALA A 276 -34.34 16.37 12.81
CA ALA A 276 -34.14 17.47 13.73
C ALA A 276 -35.11 17.40 14.92
#